data_527896ee958d90b11bb6500e8fe56daf
#
_entry.id   527896ee958d90b11bb6500e8fe56daf
#
_cell.length_a   1.000
_cell.length_b   1.000
_cell.length_c   1.000
_cell.angle_alpha   90.00
_cell.angle_beta   90.00
_cell.angle_gamma   90.00
#
_symmetry.space_group_name_H-M   'P 1'
#
loop_
_entity.id
_entity.type
_entity.pdbx_description
1 polymer ?
#
loop_
_entity_poly.entity_id
_entity_poly.type
_entity_poly.pdbx_seq_one_letter_code
_entity_poly.pdbx_strand_id
1 'polypeptide(L)'
;MIVVMDSSALTLLVNPNASPPDDPATGAPLTHARERIEHLIESLADSNTIIVPTPVLAEVLVRAGPALQAVVEQMERFPRFQIRPFDKLAAVETAVMTIDAIRAGDKKGGSAAPWQKVKIDRQIIAIARTNNAERIYSDDQGLAAFARAQDIEVVSSWELPLPVIQTELFDRDE
;
A
#
# COMPACT_ATOMS: atom_id res chain seq x y z
N MET A 1 5.26 -15.14 -2.31
CA MET A 1 5.50 -13.78 -1.74
C MET A 1 4.20 -13.26 -1.15
N ILE A 2 4.28 -12.62 0.01
CA ILE A 2 3.16 -11.92 0.65
C ILE A 2 3.47 -10.43 0.61
N VAL A 3 2.55 -9.64 0.09
CA VAL A 3 2.70 -8.18 -0.01
C VAL A 3 1.53 -7.47 0.65
N VAL A 4 1.74 -6.25 1.10
CA VAL A 4 0.69 -5.37 1.65
C VAL A 4 0.48 -4.19 0.71
N MET A 5 -0.77 -3.82 0.48
CA MET A 5 -1.11 -2.55 -0.17
C MET A 5 -1.60 -1.55 0.86
N ASP A 6 -0.98 -0.38 0.86
CA ASP A 6 -1.44 0.78 1.64
C ASP A 6 -2.55 1.55 0.91
N SER A 7 -3.18 2.48 1.59
CA SER A 7 -4.30 3.27 1.06
C SER A 7 -3.95 4.08 -0.19
N SER A 8 -2.72 4.57 -0.32
CA SER A 8 -2.25 5.28 -1.51
C SER A 8 -2.30 4.39 -2.75
N ALA A 9 -1.66 3.22 -2.71
CA ALA A 9 -1.63 2.28 -3.81
C ALA A 9 -3.02 1.66 -4.09
N LEU A 10 -3.76 1.29 -3.04
CA LEU A 10 -5.08 0.68 -3.18
C LEU A 10 -6.10 1.66 -3.77
N THR A 11 -6.04 2.94 -3.38
CA THR A 11 -6.93 3.98 -3.93
C THR A 11 -6.72 4.16 -5.43
N LEU A 12 -5.49 4.14 -5.92
CA LEU A 12 -5.19 4.20 -7.35
C LEU A 12 -5.81 3.02 -8.12
N LEU A 13 -5.87 1.84 -7.50
CA LEU A 13 -6.46 0.65 -8.12
C LEU A 13 -7.99 0.72 -8.20
N VAL A 14 -8.66 1.12 -7.10
CA VAL A 14 -10.12 1.00 -6.97
C VAL A 14 -10.89 2.25 -7.35
N ASN A 15 -10.25 3.42 -7.39
CA ASN A 15 -10.89 4.68 -7.73
C ASN A 15 -10.34 5.25 -9.04
N PRO A 16 -11.11 5.21 -10.16
CA PRO A 16 -10.65 5.74 -11.44
C PRO A 16 -10.39 7.25 -11.44
N ASN A 17 -10.92 7.97 -10.46
CA ASN A 17 -10.74 9.41 -10.30
C ASN A 17 -9.72 9.77 -9.22
N ALA A 18 -8.93 8.81 -8.76
CA ALA A 18 -7.89 9.07 -7.77
C ALA A 18 -6.85 10.05 -8.32
N SER A 19 -6.50 11.07 -7.54
CA SER A 19 -5.38 11.92 -7.89
C SER A 19 -4.08 11.14 -7.75
N PRO A 20 -3.21 11.16 -8.77
CA PRO A 20 -1.89 10.54 -8.67
C PRO A 20 -1.04 11.27 -7.60
N PRO A 21 -0.09 10.58 -6.96
CA PRO A 21 0.91 11.23 -6.14
C PRO A 21 1.85 12.08 -7.00
N ASP A 22 2.57 13.01 -6.37
CA ASP A 22 3.64 13.73 -7.06
C ASP A 22 4.88 12.83 -7.19
N ASP A 23 5.50 12.83 -8.36
CA ASP A 23 6.78 12.19 -8.59
C ASP A 23 7.88 12.99 -7.88
N PRO A 24 8.62 12.40 -6.92
CA PRO A 24 9.65 13.10 -6.18
C PRO A 24 10.80 13.66 -7.06
N ALA A 25 11.02 13.09 -8.23
CA ALA A 25 12.08 13.51 -9.14
C ALA A 25 11.71 14.79 -9.91
N THR A 26 10.43 14.99 -10.19
CA THR A 26 9.95 16.11 -11.03
C THR A 26 9.11 17.11 -10.27
N GLY A 27 8.52 16.72 -9.13
CA GLY A 27 7.52 17.48 -8.38
C GLY A 27 6.18 17.64 -9.10
N ALA A 28 5.98 16.92 -10.20
CA ALA A 28 4.73 16.90 -10.98
C ALA A 28 3.92 15.63 -10.68
N PRO A 29 2.60 15.63 -10.94
CA PRO A 29 1.78 14.43 -10.78
C PRO A 29 2.36 13.25 -11.58
N LEU A 30 2.46 12.08 -10.91
CA LEU A 30 2.99 10.86 -11.52
C LEU A 30 2.14 10.44 -12.71
N THR A 31 2.78 10.31 -13.86
CA THR A 31 2.12 9.83 -15.08
C THR A 31 1.83 8.33 -14.98
N HIS A 32 0.65 7.93 -15.47
CA HIS A 32 0.25 6.52 -15.52
C HIS A 32 0.28 5.82 -14.14
N ALA A 33 -0.02 6.56 -13.05
CA ALA A 33 0.04 6.02 -11.69
C ALA A 33 -0.85 4.79 -11.51
N ARG A 34 -2.06 4.79 -12.08
CA ARG A 34 -2.99 3.67 -12.05
C ARG A 34 -2.47 2.48 -12.83
N GLU A 35 -2.03 2.70 -14.06
CA GLU A 35 -1.53 1.66 -14.96
C GLU A 35 -0.29 0.96 -14.38
N ARG A 36 0.53 1.69 -13.63
CA ARG A 36 1.66 1.11 -12.89
C ARG A 36 1.20 0.13 -11.81
N ILE A 37 0.14 0.46 -11.06
CA ILE A 37 -0.43 -0.43 -10.04
C ILE A 37 -1.15 -1.62 -10.69
N GLU A 38 -1.89 -1.40 -11.77
CA GLU A 38 -2.54 -2.48 -12.53
C GLU A 38 -1.49 -3.46 -13.07
N HIS A 39 -0.42 -2.95 -13.68
CA HIS A 39 0.70 -3.77 -14.15
C HIS A 39 1.41 -4.53 -13.02
N LEU A 40 1.58 -3.90 -11.85
CA LEU A 40 2.08 -4.59 -10.66
C LEU A 40 1.20 -5.80 -10.33
N ILE A 41 -0.13 -5.60 -10.22
CA ILE A 41 -1.06 -6.68 -9.89
C ILE A 41 -1.00 -7.81 -10.92
N GLU A 42 -0.91 -7.48 -12.21
CA GLU A 42 -0.76 -8.46 -13.30
C GLU A 42 0.57 -9.22 -13.24
N SER A 43 1.66 -8.54 -12.85
CA SER A 43 3.00 -9.13 -12.76
C SER A 43 3.18 -10.07 -11.57
N LEU A 44 2.35 -9.94 -10.53
CA LEU A 44 2.38 -10.81 -9.37
C LEU A 44 1.82 -12.19 -9.75
N ALA A 45 2.56 -13.25 -9.45
CA ALA A 45 2.11 -14.62 -9.66
C ALA A 45 0.81 -14.91 -8.90
N ASP A 46 -0.02 -15.81 -9.41
CA ASP A 46 -1.30 -16.18 -8.78
C ASP A 46 -1.14 -16.75 -7.37
N SER A 47 0.03 -17.34 -7.08
CA SER A 47 0.39 -17.81 -5.74
C SER A 47 0.75 -16.71 -4.73
N ASN A 48 0.87 -15.47 -5.19
CA ASN A 48 1.18 -14.35 -4.30
C ASN A 48 -0.08 -13.87 -3.58
N THR A 49 0.07 -13.52 -2.31
CA THR A 49 -1.01 -12.96 -1.49
C THR A 49 -0.85 -11.44 -1.38
N ILE A 50 -1.93 -10.73 -1.62
CA ILE A 50 -2.03 -9.27 -1.46
C ILE A 50 -2.88 -8.98 -0.22
N ILE A 51 -2.24 -8.51 0.82
CA ILE A 51 -2.92 -8.16 2.06
C ILE A 51 -3.44 -6.72 2.00
N VAL A 52 -4.69 -6.56 2.35
CA VAL A 52 -5.32 -5.27 2.64
C VAL A 52 -5.59 -5.19 4.14
N PRO A 53 -4.81 -4.41 4.90
CA PRO A 53 -5.05 -4.20 6.32
C PRO A 53 -6.41 -3.53 6.57
N THR A 54 -7.14 -3.92 7.62
CA THR A 54 -8.44 -3.28 7.93
C THR A 54 -8.37 -1.78 8.15
N PRO A 55 -7.29 -1.17 8.72
CA PRO A 55 -7.15 0.28 8.75
C PRO A 55 -7.09 0.92 7.36
N VAL A 56 -6.37 0.29 6.42
CA VAL A 56 -6.29 0.71 5.02
C VAL A 56 -7.66 0.60 4.34
N LEU A 57 -8.32 -0.55 4.51
CA LEU A 57 -9.67 -0.76 3.96
C LEU A 57 -10.62 0.33 4.44
N ALA A 58 -10.64 0.63 5.74
CA ALA A 58 -11.52 1.66 6.30
C ALA A 58 -11.29 3.03 5.63
N GLU A 59 -10.04 3.44 5.41
CA GLU A 59 -9.71 4.71 4.75
C GLU A 59 -10.17 4.72 3.29
N VAL A 60 -9.93 3.65 2.55
CA VAL A 60 -10.35 3.51 1.15
C VAL A 60 -11.87 3.54 1.01
N LEU A 61 -12.59 2.85 1.90
CA LEU A 61 -14.06 2.84 1.89
C LEU A 61 -14.67 4.20 2.21
N VAL A 62 -14.05 4.99 3.11
CA VAL A 62 -14.48 6.38 3.35
C VAL A 62 -14.35 7.21 2.08
N ARG A 63 -13.26 7.06 1.33
CA ARG A 63 -13.04 7.76 0.05
C ARG A 63 -13.97 7.26 -1.06
N ALA A 64 -14.33 5.98 -1.05
CA ALA A 64 -15.28 5.39 -2.01
C ALA A 64 -16.71 5.89 -1.78
N GLY A 65 -17.08 6.32 -0.57
CA GLY A 65 -18.40 6.85 -0.23
C GLY A 65 -19.52 5.90 -0.62
N PRO A 66 -20.47 6.32 -1.49
CA PRO A 66 -21.59 5.45 -1.90
C PRO A 66 -21.16 4.16 -2.63
N ALA A 67 -19.95 4.11 -3.19
CA ALA A 67 -19.42 2.94 -3.90
C ALA A 67 -18.75 1.91 -2.97
N LEU A 68 -18.75 2.11 -1.64
CA LEU A 68 -18.03 1.27 -0.69
C LEU A 68 -18.35 -0.22 -0.83
N GLN A 69 -19.61 -0.58 -1.02
CA GLN A 69 -20.01 -1.98 -1.16
C GLN A 69 -19.43 -2.61 -2.42
N ALA A 70 -19.44 -1.89 -3.55
CA ALA A 70 -18.85 -2.37 -4.80
C ALA A 70 -17.34 -2.58 -4.69
N VAL A 71 -16.64 -1.73 -3.93
CA VAL A 71 -15.19 -1.89 -3.67
C VAL A 71 -14.91 -3.16 -2.86
N VAL A 72 -15.68 -3.43 -1.81
CA VAL A 72 -15.53 -4.68 -1.02
C VAL A 72 -15.78 -5.90 -1.89
N GLU A 73 -16.89 -5.92 -2.62
CA GLU A 73 -17.23 -7.03 -3.52
C GLU A 73 -16.17 -7.26 -4.61
N GLN A 74 -15.58 -6.18 -5.13
CA GLN A 74 -14.49 -6.27 -6.10
C GLN A 74 -13.27 -6.95 -5.50
N MET A 75 -12.88 -6.59 -4.28
CA MET A 75 -11.74 -7.23 -3.60
C MET A 75 -12.01 -8.71 -3.30
N GLU A 76 -13.21 -9.06 -2.84
CA GLU A 76 -13.57 -10.43 -2.50
C GLU A 76 -13.64 -11.36 -3.71
N ARG A 77 -13.85 -10.83 -4.92
CA ARG A 77 -13.82 -11.61 -6.17
C ARG A 77 -12.43 -12.16 -6.54
N PHE A 78 -11.38 -11.58 -6.01
CA PHE A 78 -10.01 -11.98 -6.32
C PHE A 78 -9.40 -12.71 -5.11
N PRO A 79 -9.27 -14.07 -5.13
CA PRO A 79 -8.83 -14.84 -3.97
C PRO A 79 -7.47 -14.45 -3.40
N ARG A 80 -6.62 -13.82 -4.22
CA ARG A 80 -5.31 -13.36 -3.76
C ARG A 80 -5.36 -12.07 -2.94
N PHE A 81 -6.47 -11.31 -2.99
CA PHE A 81 -6.69 -10.19 -2.07
C PHE A 81 -7.25 -10.72 -0.75
N GLN A 82 -6.54 -10.47 0.33
CA GLN A 82 -6.90 -10.93 1.66
C GLN A 82 -7.02 -9.74 2.61
N ILE A 83 -8.22 -9.46 3.06
CA ILE A 83 -8.45 -8.47 4.11
C ILE A 83 -7.97 -9.07 5.44
N ARG A 84 -6.99 -8.41 6.07
CA ARG A 84 -6.42 -8.85 7.34
C ARG A 84 -6.79 -7.88 8.46
N PRO A 85 -7.39 -8.39 9.57
CA PRO A 85 -7.82 -7.56 10.68
C PRO A 85 -6.61 -7.06 11.49
N PHE A 86 -6.80 -5.93 12.16
CA PHE A 86 -5.98 -5.54 13.30
C PHE A 86 -6.40 -6.40 14.51
N ASP A 87 -5.84 -7.59 14.59
CA ASP A 87 -6.17 -8.61 15.59
C ASP A 87 -5.31 -8.46 16.86
N LYS A 88 -5.45 -9.43 17.77
CA LYS A 88 -4.69 -9.47 19.03
C LYS A 88 -3.17 -9.50 18.78
N LEU A 89 -2.70 -10.25 17.79
CA LEU A 89 -1.28 -10.39 17.52
C LEU A 89 -0.71 -9.09 16.98
N ALA A 90 -1.39 -8.46 16.01
CA ALA A 90 -1.05 -7.14 15.51
C ALA A 90 -1.10 -6.04 16.59
N ALA A 91 -2.05 -6.15 17.54
CA ALA A 91 -2.12 -5.22 18.66
C ALA A 91 -0.92 -5.34 19.60
N VAL A 92 -0.48 -6.57 19.90
CA VAL A 92 0.74 -6.82 20.70
C VAL A 92 1.97 -6.27 19.97
N GLU A 93 2.12 -6.55 18.68
CA GLU A 93 3.22 -6.07 17.87
C GLU A 93 3.28 -4.53 17.82
N THR A 94 2.13 -3.87 17.63
CA THR A 94 2.01 -2.41 17.71
C THR A 94 2.46 -1.86 19.08
N ALA A 95 2.09 -2.54 20.16
CA ALA A 95 2.48 -2.15 21.52
C ALA A 95 4.00 -2.26 21.70
N VAL A 96 4.63 -3.35 21.24
CA VAL A 96 6.08 -3.56 21.31
C VAL A 96 6.80 -2.44 20.58
N MET A 97 6.48 -2.18 19.31
CA MET A 97 7.09 -1.10 18.54
C MET A 97 6.91 0.27 19.20
N THR A 98 5.78 0.50 19.87
CA THR A 98 5.51 1.76 20.57
C THR A 98 6.33 1.91 21.85
N ILE A 99 6.42 0.83 22.64
CA ILE A 99 7.23 0.78 23.86
C ILE A 99 8.71 1.03 23.53
N ASP A 100 9.23 0.42 22.49
CA ASP A 100 10.62 0.59 22.08
C ASP A 100 10.91 2.03 21.63
N ALA A 101 10.00 2.65 20.89
CA ALA A 101 10.10 4.05 20.52
C ALA A 101 10.05 4.99 21.76
N ILE A 102 9.20 4.70 22.75
CA ILE A 102 9.15 5.44 24.01
C ILE A 102 10.47 5.28 24.79
N ARG A 103 11.01 4.09 24.87
CA ARG A 103 12.31 3.81 25.51
C ARG A 103 13.46 4.51 24.83
N ALA A 104 13.40 4.67 23.52
CA ALA A 104 14.36 5.46 22.73
C ALA A 104 14.17 6.98 22.89
N GLY A 105 13.20 7.44 23.68
CA GLY A 105 12.97 8.85 24.00
C GLY A 105 12.02 9.59 23.05
N ASP A 106 11.53 8.94 21.99
CA ASP A 106 10.56 9.55 21.07
C ASP A 106 9.49 8.54 20.63
N LYS A 107 8.32 8.65 21.26
CA LYS A 107 7.18 7.77 20.93
C LYS A 107 6.76 7.83 19.46
N LYS A 108 7.11 8.88 18.73
CA LYS A 108 6.80 9.03 17.29
C LYS A 108 7.87 8.45 16.38
N GLY A 109 9.05 8.10 16.93
CA GLY A 109 10.15 7.51 16.16
C GLY A 109 10.71 8.44 15.09
N GLY A 110 10.85 9.74 15.38
CA GLY A 110 11.34 10.75 14.44
C GLY A 110 10.28 11.32 13.50
N SER A 111 9.05 10.80 13.51
CA SER A 111 8.00 11.27 12.62
C SER A 111 7.49 12.66 13.00
N ALA A 112 7.42 13.58 12.03
CA ALA A 112 6.76 14.88 12.18
C ALA A 112 5.21 14.78 12.13
N ALA A 113 4.67 13.64 11.68
CA ALA A 113 3.23 13.44 11.55
C ALA A 113 2.48 13.52 12.89
N PRO A 114 1.16 13.83 12.88
CA PRO A 114 0.32 13.73 14.06
C PRO A 114 0.35 12.31 14.65
N TRP A 115 0.27 12.22 16.00
CA TRP A 115 0.31 10.93 16.69
C TRP A 115 -0.73 9.92 16.19
N GLN A 116 -1.91 10.38 15.80
CA GLN A 116 -2.96 9.51 15.27
C GLN A 116 -2.51 8.81 13.99
N LYS A 117 -1.86 9.54 13.09
CA LYS A 117 -1.29 8.95 11.87
C LYS A 117 -0.20 7.93 12.20
N VAL A 118 0.76 8.27 13.05
CA VAL A 118 1.82 7.34 13.48
C VAL A 118 1.25 6.05 14.07
N LYS A 119 0.13 6.13 14.80
CA LYS A 119 -0.55 4.93 15.33
C LYS A 119 -1.10 4.04 14.21
N ILE A 120 -1.73 4.64 13.20
CA ILE A 120 -2.29 3.88 12.07
C ILE A 120 -1.16 3.24 11.26
N ASP A 121 -0.10 3.98 10.96
CA ASP A 121 1.07 3.45 10.25
C ASP A 121 1.66 2.23 10.98
N ARG A 122 1.78 2.28 12.32
CA ARG A 122 2.22 1.14 13.13
C ARG A 122 1.27 -0.05 13.08
N GLN A 123 -0.05 0.18 13.03
CA GLN A 123 -1.02 -0.90 12.88
C GLN A 123 -0.87 -1.59 11.53
N ILE A 124 -0.66 -0.83 10.44
CA ILE A 124 -0.42 -1.38 9.10
C ILE A 124 0.85 -2.23 9.10
N ILE A 125 1.94 -1.71 9.66
CA ILE A 125 3.23 -2.41 9.75
C ILE A 125 3.11 -3.66 10.65
N ALA A 126 2.39 -3.58 11.77
CA ALA A 126 2.15 -4.73 12.63
C ALA A 126 1.40 -5.85 11.90
N ILE A 127 0.36 -5.51 11.12
CA ILE A 127 -0.36 -6.47 10.28
C ILE A 127 0.59 -7.07 9.23
N ALA A 128 1.44 -6.27 8.59
CA ALA A 128 2.44 -6.76 7.65
C ALA A 128 3.38 -7.77 8.30
N ARG A 129 3.97 -7.45 9.46
CA ARG A 129 4.91 -8.32 10.20
C ARG A 129 4.26 -9.61 10.66
N THR A 130 3.10 -9.55 11.27
CA THR A 130 2.40 -10.72 11.80
C THR A 130 1.89 -11.67 10.72
N ASN A 131 1.81 -11.20 9.48
CA ASN A 131 1.50 -12.01 8.32
C ASN A 131 2.72 -12.35 7.45
N ASN A 132 3.95 -12.06 7.93
CA ASN A 132 5.21 -12.30 7.20
C ASN A 132 5.24 -11.65 5.81
N ALA A 133 4.71 -10.43 5.69
CA ALA A 133 4.79 -9.70 4.44
C ALA A 133 6.24 -9.28 4.15
N GLU A 134 6.66 -9.50 2.93
CA GLU A 134 8.00 -9.19 2.45
C GLU A 134 8.10 -7.73 1.97
N ARG A 135 6.94 -7.16 1.56
CA ARG A 135 6.91 -5.83 0.93
C ARG A 135 5.61 -5.10 1.22
N ILE A 136 5.70 -3.76 1.32
CA ILE A 136 4.55 -2.86 1.36
C ILE A 136 4.61 -1.94 0.13
N TYR A 137 3.49 -1.78 -0.57
CA TYR A 137 3.31 -0.78 -1.62
C TYR A 137 2.64 0.45 -1.04
N SER A 138 3.39 1.57 -0.96
CA SER A 138 2.92 2.81 -0.35
C SER A 138 3.69 4.03 -0.86
N ASP A 139 2.97 5.12 -1.10
CA ASP A 139 3.55 6.43 -1.43
C ASP A 139 3.79 7.29 -0.19
N ASP A 140 3.43 6.79 1.00
CA ASP A 140 3.63 7.49 2.26
C ASP A 140 5.07 7.35 2.76
N GLN A 141 5.82 8.43 2.69
CA GLN A 141 7.23 8.47 3.10
C GLN A 141 7.41 8.23 4.62
N GLY A 142 6.43 8.64 5.44
CA GLY A 142 6.46 8.41 6.88
C GLY A 142 6.31 6.92 7.21
N LEU A 143 5.32 6.26 6.61
CA LEU A 143 5.14 4.82 6.71
C LEU A 143 6.36 4.08 6.15
N ALA A 144 6.89 4.51 5.00
CA ALA A 144 8.03 3.88 4.36
C ALA A 144 9.29 3.92 5.24
N ALA A 145 9.59 5.06 5.85
CA ALA A 145 10.74 5.21 6.75
C ALA A 145 10.62 4.27 7.96
N PHE A 146 9.41 4.17 8.54
CA PHE A 146 9.16 3.33 9.70
C PHE A 146 9.16 1.84 9.36
N ALA A 147 8.59 1.43 8.21
CA ALA A 147 8.58 0.05 7.74
C ALA A 147 10.00 -0.48 7.44
N ARG A 148 10.84 0.33 6.78
CA ARG A 148 12.24 -0.01 6.52
C ARG A 148 13.04 -0.20 7.81
N ALA A 149 12.75 0.57 8.87
CA ALA A 149 13.35 0.37 10.19
C ALA A 149 12.89 -0.95 10.87
N GLN A 150 11.90 -1.64 10.30
CA GLN A 150 11.39 -2.94 10.71
C GLN A 150 11.74 -4.05 9.70
N ASP A 151 12.74 -3.82 8.85
CA ASP A 151 13.21 -4.74 7.81
C ASP A 151 12.14 -5.14 6.77
N ILE A 152 11.16 -4.26 6.53
CA ILE A 152 10.16 -4.46 5.47
C ILE A 152 10.49 -3.54 4.29
N GLU A 153 10.61 -4.12 3.10
CA GLU A 153 10.77 -3.36 1.87
C GLU A 153 9.51 -2.52 1.58
N VAL A 154 9.72 -1.27 1.17
CA VAL A 154 8.62 -0.41 0.70
C VAL A 154 8.92 0.07 -0.69
N VAL A 155 7.96 -0.13 -1.59
CA VAL A 155 8.01 0.31 -2.98
C VAL A 155 6.89 1.32 -3.23
N SER A 156 7.24 2.46 -3.75
CA SER A 156 6.30 3.53 -4.09
C SER A 156 5.83 3.40 -5.54
N SER A 157 4.68 4.02 -5.86
CA SER A 157 4.09 3.92 -7.20
C SER A 157 5.02 4.49 -8.30
N TRP A 158 5.83 5.50 -7.99
CA TRP A 158 6.82 6.07 -8.93
C TRP A 158 8.03 5.15 -9.20
N GLU A 159 8.28 4.17 -8.33
CA GLU A 159 9.34 3.16 -8.51
C GLU A 159 8.87 1.97 -9.37
N LEU A 160 7.56 1.86 -9.60
CA LEU A 160 7.01 0.77 -10.40
C LEU A 160 7.26 1.00 -11.89
N PRO A 161 7.55 -0.06 -12.66
CA PRO A 161 7.71 0.05 -14.10
C PRO A 161 6.38 0.43 -14.78
N LEU A 162 6.49 1.12 -15.90
CA LEU A 162 5.37 1.27 -16.82
C LEU A 162 5.09 -0.07 -17.53
N PRO A 163 3.82 -0.38 -17.81
CA PRO A 163 3.51 -1.50 -18.70
C PRO A 163 4.18 -1.25 -20.05
N VAL A 164 4.79 -2.29 -20.59
CA VAL A 164 5.33 -2.24 -21.96
C VAL A 164 4.14 -2.18 -22.90
N ILE A 165 3.85 -1.02 -23.44
CA ILE A 165 2.89 -0.88 -24.54
C ILE A 165 3.56 -1.57 -25.72
N GLN A 166 3.13 -2.79 -26.06
CA GLN A 166 3.44 -3.36 -27.36
C GLN A 166 2.77 -2.46 -28.41
N THR A 167 3.51 -1.53 -28.97
CA THR A 167 3.14 -0.90 -30.22
C THR A 167 3.15 -2.04 -31.24
N GLU A 168 2.00 -2.54 -31.61
CA GLU A 168 1.87 -3.40 -32.79
C GLU A 168 2.34 -2.57 -33.98
N LEU A 169 3.56 -2.82 -34.38
CA LEU A 169 4.08 -2.39 -35.68
C LEU A 169 3.31 -3.18 -36.75
N PHE A 170 2.10 -2.73 -37.05
CA PHE A 170 1.48 -3.07 -38.33
C PHE A 170 2.02 -2.07 -39.39
N ASP A 171 3.26 -2.23 -39.74
CA ASP A 171 3.70 -1.85 -41.09
C ASP A 171 3.07 -2.88 -42.05
N ARG A 172 1.95 -2.51 -42.63
CA ARG A 172 1.53 -3.09 -43.89
C ARG A 172 2.16 -2.23 -44.96
N ASP A 173 3.34 -2.66 -45.40
CA ASP A 173 3.82 -2.30 -46.72
C ASP A 173 2.87 -2.94 -47.75
N GLU A 174 2.16 -2.10 -48.51
CA GLU A 174 1.73 -2.37 -49.89
C GLU A 174 2.48 -1.44 -50.82
#